data_56da37ac0548c41db3b4199480302e96
#
_entry.id   56da37ac0548c41db3b4199480302e96
#
_cell.length_a   1.000
_cell.length_b   1.000
_cell.length_c   1.000
_cell.angle_alpha   90.00
_cell.angle_beta   90.00
_cell.angle_gamma   90.00
#
_symmetry.space_group_name_H-M   'P 1'
#
loop_
_entity.id
_entity.type
_entity.pdbx_description
1 polymer ?
#
loop_
_entity_poly.entity_id
_entity_poly.type
_entity_poly.pdbx_seq_one_letter_code
_entity_poly.pdbx_strand_id
1 'polypeptide(L)'
;DVLVRRDHVDAERAQWAASVCGGHVGRARRLATDEAARQRRATVLRIPLGLRRASDVFTCADQLISAAEADAGEASKSRDEDERNELRTAMGGDGIGKGVAGAKRAAEAAVKQLEKKQKSRATRTQRDTLDLALVDLVGFYRDVLVVGSRSGATLNHPDHADQIREAASAWTPESTLRRLEAVLECREAIDLNVKPRIAVEAMVTTLRQG
;
A
#
# COMPACT_ATOMS: atom_id res chain seq x y z
N ASP A 1 9.91 -4.55 21.77
CA ASP A 1 10.90 -5.63 22.00
C ASP A 1 11.33 -6.37 20.73
N VAL A 2 10.40 -6.86 19.89
CA VAL A 2 10.75 -7.65 18.68
C VAL A 2 11.62 -6.84 17.72
N LEU A 3 11.26 -5.61 17.40
CA LEU A 3 11.97 -4.76 16.44
C LEU A 3 13.40 -4.42 16.92
N VAL A 4 13.56 -4.17 18.22
CA VAL A 4 14.88 -3.83 18.79
C VAL A 4 15.76 -5.06 18.89
N ARG A 5 15.25 -6.17 19.46
CA ARG A 5 16.06 -7.37 19.75
C ARG A 5 16.36 -8.21 18.52
N ARG A 6 15.38 -8.35 17.62
CA ARG A 6 15.48 -9.24 16.45
C ARG A 6 15.97 -8.50 15.20
N ASP A 7 15.44 -7.31 14.96
CA ASP A 7 15.66 -6.57 13.71
C ASP A 7 16.69 -5.44 13.89
N HIS A 8 17.28 -5.30 15.11
CA HIS A 8 18.32 -4.31 15.46
C HIS A 8 17.92 -2.86 15.12
N VAL A 9 16.61 -2.56 15.17
CA VAL A 9 16.09 -1.21 14.96
C VAL A 9 16.35 -0.37 16.20
N ASP A 10 16.72 0.90 15.98
CA ASP A 10 16.81 1.90 17.06
C ASP A 10 15.53 1.95 17.89
N ALA A 11 15.67 2.13 19.22
CA ALA A 11 14.56 2.04 20.17
C ALA A 11 13.48 3.10 19.91
N GLU A 12 13.87 4.33 19.59
CA GLU A 12 12.95 5.44 19.31
C GLU A 12 12.13 5.16 18.04
N ARG A 13 12.81 4.73 16.96
CA ARG A 13 12.16 4.33 15.70
C ARG A 13 11.25 3.12 15.87
N ALA A 14 11.67 2.14 16.67
CA ALA A 14 10.86 0.96 16.98
C ALA A 14 9.59 1.33 17.76
N GLN A 15 9.70 2.25 18.72
CA GLN A 15 8.57 2.76 19.49
C GLN A 15 7.60 3.55 18.62
N TRP A 16 8.11 4.46 17.78
CA TRP A 16 7.28 5.17 16.80
C TRP A 16 6.56 4.21 15.86
N ALA A 17 7.27 3.29 15.22
CA ALA A 17 6.67 2.33 14.30
C ALA A 17 5.60 1.47 14.96
N ALA A 18 5.79 1.08 16.23
CA ALA A 18 4.79 0.33 16.99
C ALA A 18 3.54 1.17 17.29
N SER A 19 3.70 2.45 17.63
CA SER A 19 2.59 3.35 17.97
C SER A 19 1.66 3.61 16.79
N VAL A 20 2.22 3.73 15.56
CA VAL A 20 1.44 4.05 14.34
C VAL A 20 0.89 2.83 13.60
N CYS A 21 1.14 1.62 14.11
CA CYS A 21 0.72 0.36 13.46
C CYS A 21 -0.41 -0.38 14.16
N GLY A 22 -0.96 0.16 15.25
CA GLY A 22 -2.04 -0.50 15.99
C GLY A 22 -1.72 -1.94 16.44
N GLY A 23 -0.44 -2.24 16.73
CA GLY A 23 0.01 -3.58 17.16
C GLY A 23 0.34 -4.56 16.01
N HIS A 24 0.23 -4.17 14.76
CA HIS A 24 0.57 -5.05 13.63
C HIS A 24 2.09 -5.13 13.43
N VAL A 25 2.72 -6.19 13.94
CA VAL A 25 4.18 -6.36 13.98
C VAL A 25 4.85 -6.29 12.59
N GLY A 26 4.27 -6.94 11.57
CA GLY A 26 4.82 -6.94 10.20
C GLY A 26 4.84 -5.53 9.60
N ARG A 27 3.80 -4.74 9.81
CA ARG A 27 3.72 -3.35 9.37
C ARG A 27 4.71 -2.47 10.13
N ALA A 28 4.78 -2.63 11.47
CA ALA A 28 5.72 -1.90 12.31
C ALA A 28 7.18 -2.18 11.89
N ARG A 29 7.50 -3.45 11.59
CA ARG A 29 8.80 -3.83 11.05
C ARG A 29 9.11 -3.11 9.73
N ARG A 30 8.19 -3.12 8.78
CA ARG A 30 8.36 -2.46 7.49
C ARG A 30 8.58 -0.96 7.66
N LEU A 31 7.78 -0.27 8.47
CA LEU A 31 7.96 1.15 8.73
C LEU A 31 9.28 1.46 9.48
N ALA A 32 9.74 0.56 10.35
CA ALA A 32 10.98 0.74 11.07
C ALA A 32 12.22 0.62 10.17
N THR A 33 12.19 -0.28 9.17
CA THR A 33 13.37 -0.65 8.36
C THR A 33 13.38 -0.05 6.96
N ASP A 34 12.22 0.30 6.38
CA ASP A 34 12.08 0.77 5.00
C ASP A 34 11.72 2.26 4.95
N GLU A 35 12.65 3.08 4.45
CA GLU A 35 12.47 4.52 4.25
C GLU A 35 11.38 4.81 3.22
N ALA A 36 11.34 4.05 2.13
CA ALA A 36 10.33 4.24 1.10
C ALA A 36 8.91 3.97 1.64
N ALA A 37 8.74 3.00 2.54
CA ALA A 37 7.46 2.76 3.22
C ALA A 37 7.03 3.97 4.09
N ARG A 38 7.97 4.62 4.78
CA ARG A 38 7.71 5.85 5.56
C ARG A 38 7.28 7.00 4.65
N GLN A 39 7.99 7.21 3.55
CA GLN A 39 7.68 8.27 2.59
C GLN A 39 6.31 8.05 1.93
N ARG A 40 5.97 6.81 1.56
CA ARG A 40 4.64 6.45 1.04
C ARG A 40 3.54 6.77 2.05
N ARG A 41 3.71 6.34 3.30
CA ARG A 41 2.76 6.66 4.38
C ARG A 41 2.58 8.17 4.55
N ALA A 42 3.69 8.93 4.59
CA ALA A 42 3.63 10.39 4.71
C ALA A 42 2.89 11.04 3.51
N THR A 43 3.07 10.53 2.30
CA THR A 43 2.35 10.99 1.11
C THR A 43 0.85 10.72 1.22
N VAL A 44 0.46 9.52 1.64
CA VAL A 44 -0.95 9.13 1.85
C VAL A 44 -1.63 10.03 2.87
N LEU A 45 -0.98 10.28 4.02
CA LEU A 45 -1.55 11.08 5.10
C LEU A 45 -1.62 12.59 4.79
N ARG A 46 -1.03 13.06 3.69
CA ARG A 46 -1.23 14.43 3.17
C ARG A 46 -2.48 14.57 2.29
N ILE A 47 -3.00 13.47 1.75
CA ILE A 47 -4.16 13.50 0.83
C ILE A 47 -5.37 14.19 1.45
N PRO A 48 -5.80 13.92 2.71
CA PRO A 48 -7.00 14.47 3.27
C PRO A 48 -7.08 16.00 3.23
N LEU A 49 -5.98 16.70 3.48
CA LEU A 49 -5.90 18.16 3.47
C LEU A 49 -5.48 18.74 2.11
N GLY A 50 -5.02 17.89 1.19
CA GLY A 50 -4.55 18.29 -0.14
C GLY A 50 -5.64 18.40 -1.21
N LEU A 51 -6.83 17.83 -0.99
CA LEU A 51 -7.92 17.75 -1.98
C LEU A 51 -8.73 19.05 -2.07
N ARG A 52 -8.18 20.08 -2.69
CA ARG A 52 -8.82 21.39 -2.81
C ARG A 52 -9.54 21.59 -4.14
N ARG A 53 -8.96 21.11 -5.25
CA ARG A 53 -9.47 21.31 -6.63
C ARG A 53 -9.97 20.00 -7.21
N ALA A 54 -10.81 20.06 -8.25
CA ALA A 54 -11.27 18.87 -8.96
C ALA A 54 -10.10 18.12 -9.65
N SER A 55 -9.08 18.84 -10.12
CA SER A 55 -7.86 18.26 -10.68
C SER A 55 -7.08 17.39 -9.69
N ASP A 56 -7.15 17.72 -8.40
CA ASP A 56 -6.39 17.02 -7.36
C ASP A 56 -6.89 15.58 -7.19
N VAL A 57 -8.16 15.32 -7.52
CA VAL A 57 -8.77 13.97 -7.47
C VAL A 57 -7.98 12.99 -8.36
N PHE A 58 -7.78 13.35 -9.63
CA PHE A 58 -7.07 12.48 -10.57
C PHE A 58 -5.59 12.33 -10.20
N THR A 59 -4.95 13.42 -9.80
CA THR A 59 -3.55 13.40 -9.35
C THR A 59 -3.35 12.51 -8.13
N CYS A 60 -4.22 12.61 -7.12
CA CYS A 60 -4.15 11.78 -5.93
C CYS A 60 -4.44 10.30 -6.24
N ALA A 61 -5.43 10.02 -7.08
CA ALA A 61 -5.74 8.65 -7.48
C ALA A 61 -4.55 8.02 -8.23
N ASP A 62 -3.96 8.74 -9.20
CA ASP A 62 -2.77 8.29 -9.92
C ASP A 62 -1.58 8.06 -8.97
N GLN A 63 -1.35 8.94 -8.02
CA GLN A 63 -0.27 8.81 -7.03
C GLN A 63 -0.45 7.56 -6.16
N LEU A 64 -1.66 7.29 -5.65
CA LEU A 64 -1.95 6.10 -4.85
C LEU A 64 -1.73 4.81 -5.64
N ILE A 65 -2.25 4.74 -6.87
CA ILE A 65 -2.13 3.57 -7.72
C ILE A 65 -0.67 3.34 -8.14
N SER A 66 0.00 4.39 -8.66
CA SER A 66 1.39 4.28 -9.11
C SER A 66 2.35 3.93 -7.98
N ALA A 67 2.13 4.46 -6.78
CA ALA A 67 2.93 4.09 -5.61
C ALA A 67 2.76 2.60 -5.24
N ALA A 68 1.53 2.07 -5.30
CA ALA A 68 1.27 0.67 -5.04
C ALA A 68 1.84 -0.26 -6.14
N GLU A 69 1.82 0.17 -7.40
CA GLU A 69 2.42 -0.55 -8.52
C GLU A 69 3.95 -0.60 -8.44
N ALA A 70 4.57 0.54 -8.14
CA ALA A 70 6.02 0.64 -7.99
C ALA A 70 6.53 -0.26 -6.84
N ASP A 71 5.85 -0.25 -5.70
CA ASP A 71 6.18 -1.07 -4.54
C ASP A 71 6.08 -2.57 -4.85
N ALA A 72 5.02 -2.99 -5.56
CA ALA A 72 4.85 -4.37 -6.00
C ALA A 72 5.94 -4.79 -7.00
N GLY A 73 6.32 -3.89 -7.90
CA GLY A 73 7.36 -4.13 -8.89
C GLY A 73 8.75 -4.26 -8.27
N GLU A 74 9.14 -3.35 -7.38
CA GLU A 74 10.45 -3.41 -6.70
C GLU A 74 10.61 -4.64 -5.81
N ALA A 75 9.56 -4.97 -5.02
CA ALA A 75 9.60 -6.10 -4.10
C ALA A 75 9.74 -7.46 -4.79
N SER A 76 9.34 -7.58 -6.07
CA SER A 76 9.37 -8.83 -6.81
C SER A 76 10.49 -8.94 -7.84
N LYS A 77 11.08 -7.84 -8.29
CA LYS A 77 11.94 -7.77 -9.48
C LYS A 77 13.13 -8.74 -9.43
N SER A 78 13.94 -8.69 -8.39
CA SER A 78 15.10 -9.58 -8.25
C SER A 78 14.67 -11.05 -8.21
N ARG A 79 13.69 -11.36 -7.38
CA ARG A 79 13.16 -12.72 -7.24
C ARG A 79 12.57 -13.26 -8.55
N ASP A 80 11.85 -12.42 -9.29
CA ASP A 80 11.21 -12.81 -10.55
C ASP A 80 12.26 -13.05 -11.65
N GLU A 81 13.39 -12.34 -11.63
CA GLU A 81 14.54 -12.58 -12.50
C GLU A 81 15.27 -13.89 -12.14
N ASP A 82 15.52 -14.11 -10.86
CA ASP A 82 16.16 -15.32 -10.37
C ASP A 82 15.34 -16.57 -10.71
N GLU A 83 14.02 -16.56 -10.43
CA GLU A 83 13.10 -17.63 -10.77
C GLU A 83 13.09 -17.95 -12.28
N ARG A 84 13.17 -16.91 -13.15
CA ARG A 84 13.24 -17.09 -14.61
C ARG A 84 14.56 -17.70 -15.06
N ASN A 85 15.66 -17.28 -14.47
CA ASN A 85 16.99 -17.77 -14.79
C ASN A 85 17.18 -19.21 -14.32
N GLU A 86 16.75 -19.54 -13.11
CA GLU A 86 16.74 -20.90 -12.58
C GLU A 86 15.92 -21.83 -13.48
N LEU A 87 14.74 -21.41 -13.90
CA LEU A 87 13.87 -22.20 -14.76
C LEU A 87 14.52 -22.44 -16.14
N ARG A 88 15.15 -21.42 -16.75
CA ARG A 88 15.85 -21.55 -18.02
C ARG A 88 17.03 -22.53 -17.91
N THR A 89 17.81 -22.42 -16.85
CA THR A 89 18.94 -23.32 -16.59
C THR A 89 18.48 -24.76 -16.37
N ALA A 90 17.43 -24.96 -15.55
CA ALA A 90 16.90 -26.29 -15.26
C ALA A 90 16.32 -26.99 -16.51
N MET A 91 15.80 -26.22 -17.47
CA MET A 91 15.24 -26.77 -18.71
C MET A 91 16.26 -26.93 -19.85
N GLY A 92 17.54 -26.70 -19.59
CA GLY A 92 18.61 -26.92 -20.58
C GLY A 92 18.53 -25.95 -21.77
N GLY A 93 18.10 -24.72 -21.58
CA GLY A 93 17.88 -23.72 -22.63
C GLY A 93 19.10 -23.34 -23.47
N ASP A 94 20.31 -23.70 -23.05
CA ASP A 94 21.59 -23.37 -23.69
C ASP A 94 22.25 -24.56 -24.42
N GLY A 95 21.56 -25.69 -24.59
CA GLY A 95 22.08 -26.86 -25.26
C GLY A 95 22.13 -26.70 -26.78
N ILE A 96 23.21 -27.24 -27.41
CA ILE A 96 23.42 -27.33 -28.86
C ILE A 96 23.22 -28.76 -29.29
N GLY A 97 22.24 -29.13 -30.14
CA GLY A 97 22.07 -30.47 -30.68
C GLY A 97 20.70 -30.82 -31.24
N LYS A 98 20.57 -31.99 -31.90
CA LYS A 98 19.30 -32.54 -32.39
C LYS A 98 18.38 -32.88 -31.19
N GLY A 99 17.21 -32.28 -31.13
CA GLY A 99 16.26 -32.40 -30.00
C GLY A 99 16.05 -31.08 -29.25
N VAL A 100 16.93 -30.10 -29.40
CA VAL A 100 16.90 -28.79 -28.75
C VAL A 100 15.63 -27.99 -29.05
N ALA A 101 15.05 -28.15 -30.27
CA ALA A 101 13.84 -27.42 -30.65
C ALA A 101 12.62 -27.76 -29.78
N GLY A 102 12.47 -29.02 -29.39
CA GLY A 102 11.41 -29.47 -28.49
C GLY A 102 11.64 -28.99 -27.04
N ALA A 103 12.85 -29.11 -26.55
CA ALA A 103 13.24 -28.63 -25.23
C ALA A 103 13.11 -27.10 -25.12
N LYS A 104 13.50 -26.36 -26.16
CA LYS A 104 13.36 -24.90 -26.21
C LYS A 104 11.89 -24.45 -26.15
N ARG A 105 11.00 -25.12 -26.92
CA ARG A 105 9.55 -24.83 -26.87
C ARG A 105 8.94 -25.13 -25.49
N ALA A 106 9.37 -26.22 -24.85
CA ALA A 106 8.93 -26.57 -23.51
C ALA A 106 9.42 -25.54 -22.48
N ALA A 107 10.67 -25.08 -22.59
CA ALA A 107 11.24 -24.04 -21.74
C ALA A 107 10.50 -22.70 -21.91
N GLU A 108 10.24 -22.30 -23.15
CA GLU A 108 9.45 -21.08 -23.44
C GLU A 108 8.02 -21.15 -22.87
N ALA A 109 7.36 -22.29 -22.99
CA ALA A 109 6.03 -22.49 -22.41
C ALA A 109 6.06 -22.42 -20.86
N ALA A 110 7.08 -23.02 -20.24
CA ALA A 110 7.27 -22.99 -18.79
C ALA A 110 7.56 -21.57 -18.29
N VAL A 111 8.41 -20.81 -18.99
CA VAL A 111 8.71 -19.39 -18.67
C VAL A 111 7.43 -18.56 -18.77
N LYS A 112 6.63 -18.73 -19.82
CA LYS A 112 5.35 -18.00 -19.98
C LYS A 112 4.35 -18.34 -18.85
N GLN A 113 4.34 -19.58 -18.38
CA GLN A 113 3.51 -19.98 -17.26
C GLN A 113 4.01 -19.36 -15.93
N LEU A 114 5.33 -19.29 -15.73
CA LEU A 114 5.94 -18.61 -14.59
C LEU A 114 5.60 -17.12 -14.59
N GLU A 115 5.75 -16.44 -15.73
CA GLU A 115 5.41 -15.02 -15.87
C GLU A 115 3.94 -14.73 -15.52
N LYS A 116 3.02 -15.63 -15.90
CA LYS A 116 1.62 -15.52 -15.49
C LYS A 116 1.44 -15.61 -13.97
N LYS A 117 2.18 -16.50 -13.30
CA LYS A 117 2.18 -16.60 -11.84
C LYS A 117 2.79 -15.36 -11.19
N GLN A 118 3.91 -14.86 -11.74
CA GLN A 118 4.58 -13.64 -11.29
C GLN A 118 3.64 -12.42 -11.39
N LYS A 119 2.95 -12.26 -12.52
CA LYS A 119 1.94 -11.21 -12.70
C LYS A 119 0.79 -11.31 -11.70
N SER A 120 0.30 -12.50 -11.41
CA SER A 120 -0.75 -12.70 -10.40
C SER A 120 -0.25 -12.33 -8.99
N ARG A 121 1.00 -12.66 -8.66
CA ARG A 121 1.66 -12.29 -7.41
C ARG A 121 1.80 -10.76 -7.29
N ALA A 122 2.29 -10.09 -8.35
CA ALA A 122 2.42 -8.64 -8.39
C ALA A 122 1.08 -7.93 -8.18
N THR A 123 0.00 -8.42 -8.82
CA THR A 123 -1.35 -7.88 -8.63
C THR A 123 -1.82 -8.02 -7.18
N ARG A 124 -1.51 -9.12 -6.50
CA ARG A 124 -1.84 -9.31 -5.08
C ARG A 124 -1.04 -8.33 -4.21
N THR A 125 0.27 -8.24 -4.42
CA THR A 125 1.13 -7.31 -3.66
C THR A 125 0.69 -5.86 -3.85
N GLN A 126 0.32 -5.46 -5.08
CA GLN A 126 -0.25 -4.13 -5.35
C GLN A 126 -1.51 -3.87 -4.51
N ARG A 127 -2.44 -4.83 -4.46
CA ARG A 127 -3.66 -4.71 -3.65
C ARG A 127 -3.35 -4.60 -2.16
N ASP A 128 -2.43 -5.43 -1.66
CA ASP A 128 -2.02 -5.42 -0.25
C ASP A 128 -1.36 -4.07 0.11
N THR A 129 -0.53 -3.51 -0.76
CA THR A 129 0.08 -2.19 -0.56
C THR A 129 -0.96 -1.08 -0.57
N LEU A 130 -1.92 -1.14 -1.49
CA LEU A 130 -3.01 -0.18 -1.56
C LEU A 130 -3.90 -0.28 -0.31
N ASP A 131 -4.23 -1.49 0.15
CA ASP A 131 -5.01 -1.69 1.37
C ASP A 131 -4.33 -1.06 2.59
N LEU A 132 -3.00 -1.18 2.72
CA LEU A 132 -2.26 -0.51 3.79
C LEU A 132 -2.40 1.02 3.75
N ALA A 133 -2.40 1.63 2.56
CA ALA A 133 -2.62 3.05 2.38
C ALA A 133 -4.06 3.46 2.80
N LEU A 134 -5.05 2.65 2.44
CA LEU A 134 -6.44 2.88 2.83
C LEU A 134 -6.63 2.73 4.35
N VAL A 135 -5.96 1.78 5.00
CA VAL A 135 -5.94 1.65 6.47
C VAL A 135 -5.36 2.90 7.14
N ASP A 136 -4.33 3.52 6.55
CA ASP A 136 -3.80 4.80 7.06
C ASP A 136 -4.84 5.93 6.97
N LEU A 137 -5.57 6.02 5.85
CA LEU A 137 -6.64 7.00 5.70
C LEU A 137 -7.81 6.77 6.69
N VAL A 138 -8.23 5.52 6.88
CA VAL A 138 -9.24 5.17 7.92
C VAL A 138 -8.78 5.63 9.29
N GLY A 139 -7.51 5.36 9.65
CA GLY A 139 -6.92 5.79 10.90
C GLY A 139 -6.92 7.30 11.05
N PHE A 140 -6.59 8.05 9.98
CA PHE A 140 -6.60 9.51 9.98
C PHE A 140 -8.01 10.06 10.24
N TYR A 141 -9.03 9.63 9.49
CA TYR A 141 -10.41 10.11 9.68
C TYR A 141 -10.98 9.71 11.03
N ARG A 142 -10.66 8.50 11.52
CA ARG A 142 -11.02 8.11 12.88
C ARG A 142 -10.41 9.07 13.91
N ASP A 143 -9.14 9.42 13.77
CA ASP A 143 -8.45 10.33 14.68
C ASP A 143 -9.03 11.76 14.63
N VAL A 144 -9.46 12.22 13.46
CA VAL A 144 -10.20 13.49 13.33
C VAL A 144 -11.51 13.46 14.15
N LEU A 145 -12.28 12.35 14.11
CA LEU A 145 -13.48 12.18 14.94
C LEU A 145 -13.14 12.15 16.43
N VAL A 146 -12.05 11.49 16.83
CA VAL A 146 -11.59 11.42 18.23
C VAL A 146 -11.28 12.83 18.76
N VAL A 147 -10.54 13.63 17.99
CA VAL A 147 -10.19 15.01 18.37
C VAL A 147 -11.44 15.90 18.39
N GLY A 148 -12.27 15.83 17.35
CA GLY A 148 -13.50 16.61 17.25
C GLY A 148 -14.50 16.33 18.38
N SER A 149 -14.63 15.06 18.80
CA SER A 149 -15.51 14.66 19.92
C SER A 149 -14.90 14.88 21.30
N ARG A 150 -13.61 15.26 21.39
CA ARG A 150 -12.88 15.41 22.67
C ARG A 150 -12.90 14.16 23.54
N SER A 151 -12.92 12.98 22.93
CA SER A 151 -13.08 11.71 23.64
C SER A 151 -11.87 11.31 24.48
N GLY A 152 -10.69 11.91 24.28
CA GLY A 152 -9.44 11.53 24.96
C GLY A 152 -8.86 10.17 24.53
N ALA A 153 -9.43 9.51 23.52
CA ALA A 153 -8.91 8.25 23.03
C ALA A 153 -7.54 8.45 22.34
N THR A 154 -6.69 7.43 22.44
CA THR A 154 -5.36 7.44 21.82
C THR A 154 -5.47 7.55 20.30
N LEU A 155 -4.66 8.42 19.68
CA LEU A 155 -4.58 8.57 18.24
C LEU A 155 -3.81 7.41 17.60
N ASN A 156 -4.25 7.01 16.40
CA ASN A 156 -3.51 6.06 15.55
C ASN A 156 -2.30 6.72 14.88
N HIS A 157 -2.38 8.03 14.63
CA HIS A 157 -1.34 8.82 13.97
C HIS A 157 -0.91 10.02 14.84
N PRO A 158 -0.27 9.77 16.00
CA PRO A 158 0.18 10.84 16.90
C PRO A 158 1.21 11.76 16.25
N ASP A 159 1.97 11.25 15.28
CA ASP A 159 2.95 11.98 14.45
C ASP A 159 2.30 12.96 13.45
N HIS A 160 0.98 12.90 13.25
CA HIS A 160 0.18 13.80 12.41
C HIS A 160 -0.85 14.60 13.22
N ALA A 161 -0.66 14.75 14.55
CA ALA A 161 -1.62 15.37 15.45
C ALA A 161 -2.01 16.81 15.05
N ASP A 162 -1.09 17.60 14.49
CA ASP A 162 -1.39 18.97 14.04
C ASP A 162 -2.35 18.99 12.85
N GLN A 163 -2.11 18.15 11.86
CA GLN A 163 -2.98 17.99 10.68
C GLN A 163 -4.37 17.47 11.07
N ILE A 164 -4.42 16.53 12.03
CA ILE A 164 -5.67 15.97 12.56
C ILE A 164 -6.47 17.07 13.28
N ARG A 165 -5.82 17.94 14.06
CA ARG A 165 -6.47 19.07 14.72
C ARG A 165 -6.98 20.13 13.73
N GLU A 166 -6.20 20.42 12.67
CA GLU A 166 -6.62 21.28 11.56
C GLU A 166 -7.89 20.73 10.91
N ALA A 167 -7.89 19.44 10.55
CA ALA A 167 -9.05 18.77 9.96
C ALA A 167 -10.26 18.77 10.89
N ALA A 168 -10.08 18.49 12.18
CA ALA A 168 -11.16 18.47 13.18
C ALA A 168 -11.78 19.86 13.44
N SER A 169 -11.03 20.93 13.17
CA SER A 169 -11.56 22.30 13.26
C SER A 169 -12.28 22.72 11.98
N ALA A 170 -11.93 22.15 10.83
CA ALA A 170 -12.46 22.54 9.52
C ALA A 170 -13.67 21.70 9.08
N TRP A 171 -13.81 20.46 9.57
CA TRP A 171 -14.83 19.53 9.12
C TRP A 171 -15.83 19.20 10.22
N THR A 172 -17.10 19.00 9.81
CA THR A 172 -18.13 18.50 10.72
C THR A 172 -17.93 17.00 10.95
N PRO A 173 -18.43 16.43 12.07
CA PRO A 173 -18.40 14.99 12.32
C PRO A 173 -19.05 14.18 11.18
N GLU A 174 -20.18 14.65 10.64
CA GLU A 174 -20.89 14.00 9.54
C GLU A 174 -20.06 13.98 8.26
N SER A 175 -19.39 15.09 7.94
CA SER A 175 -18.50 15.22 6.80
C SER A 175 -17.28 14.29 6.94
N THR A 176 -16.74 14.19 8.15
CA THR A 176 -15.63 13.29 8.45
C THR A 176 -16.05 11.81 8.36
N LEU A 177 -17.25 11.48 8.83
CA LEU A 177 -17.80 10.13 8.76
C LEU A 177 -18.02 9.70 7.30
N ARG A 178 -18.59 10.55 6.46
CA ARG A 178 -18.75 10.27 5.01
C ARG A 178 -17.40 9.97 4.33
N ARG A 179 -16.34 10.70 4.68
CA ARG A 179 -14.99 10.43 4.16
C ARG A 179 -14.47 9.08 4.63
N LEU A 180 -14.65 8.76 5.90
CA LEU A 180 -14.24 7.46 6.46
C LEU A 180 -15.00 6.32 5.76
N GLU A 181 -16.31 6.43 5.60
CA GLU A 181 -17.13 5.47 4.88
C GLU A 181 -16.68 5.27 3.44
N ALA A 182 -16.37 6.36 2.72
CA ALA A 182 -15.85 6.26 1.35
C ALA A 182 -14.54 5.47 1.26
N VAL A 183 -13.65 5.57 2.26
CA VAL A 183 -12.42 4.75 2.31
C VAL A 183 -12.76 3.29 2.57
N LEU A 184 -13.70 2.99 3.45
CA LEU A 184 -14.15 1.61 3.74
C LEU A 184 -14.82 0.98 2.52
N GLU A 185 -15.70 1.70 1.82
CA GLU A 185 -16.31 1.27 0.57
C GLU A 185 -15.30 0.99 -0.53
N CYS A 186 -14.24 1.82 -0.63
CA CYS A 186 -13.15 1.57 -1.58
C CYS A 186 -12.43 0.26 -1.27
N ARG A 187 -12.15 -0.04 0.01
CA ARG A 187 -11.53 -1.31 0.42
C ARG A 187 -12.42 -2.50 0.06
N GLU A 188 -13.70 -2.44 0.39
CA GLU A 188 -14.67 -3.48 0.05
C GLU A 188 -14.78 -3.68 -1.48
N ALA A 189 -14.83 -2.62 -2.26
CA ALA A 189 -14.86 -2.70 -3.72
C ALA A 189 -13.63 -3.41 -4.29
N ILE A 190 -12.42 -3.16 -3.74
CA ILE A 190 -11.19 -3.84 -4.14
C ILE A 190 -11.24 -5.33 -3.78
N ASP A 191 -11.77 -5.69 -2.62
CA ASP A 191 -11.96 -7.08 -2.19
C ASP A 191 -12.96 -7.82 -3.09
N LEU A 192 -13.99 -7.14 -3.55
CA LEU A 192 -14.97 -7.61 -4.55
C LEU A 192 -14.44 -7.60 -6.00
N ASN A 193 -13.13 -7.39 -6.20
CA ASN A 193 -12.45 -7.37 -7.49
C ASN A 193 -12.84 -6.22 -8.44
N VAL A 194 -13.37 -5.12 -7.94
CA VAL A 194 -13.44 -3.88 -8.71
C VAL A 194 -12.01 -3.44 -9.07
N LYS A 195 -11.83 -2.87 -10.25
CA LYS A 195 -10.52 -2.36 -10.66
C LYS A 195 -10.05 -1.28 -9.68
N PRO A 196 -8.85 -1.41 -9.07
CA PRO A 196 -8.37 -0.49 -8.05
C PRO A 196 -8.46 0.99 -8.46
N ARG A 197 -8.14 1.32 -9.71
CA ARG A 197 -8.27 2.69 -10.23
C ARG A 197 -9.68 3.25 -10.08
N ILE A 198 -10.70 2.49 -10.48
CA ILE A 198 -12.10 2.93 -10.42
C ILE A 198 -12.54 3.15 -8.97
N ALA A 199 -12.19 2.21 -8.08
CA ALA A 199 -12.53 2.31 -6.66
C ALA A 199 -11.84 3.52 -6.00
N VAL A 200 -10.55 3.74 -6.29
CA VAL A 200 -9.79 4.87 -5.74
C VAL A 200 -10.29 6.21 -6.29
N GLU A 201 -10.58 6.34 -7.59
CA GLU A 201 -11.12 7.57 -8.17
C GLU A 201 -12.48 7.94 -7.56
N ALA A 202 -13.37 6.96 -7.36
CA ALA A 202 -14.66 7.15 -6.68
C ALA A 202 -14.43 7.64 -5.24
N MET A 203 -13.60 6.94 -4.48
CA MET A 203 -13.23 7.31 -3.11
C MET A 203 -12.71 8.75 -3.05
N VAL A 204 -11.66 9.09 -3.81
CA VAL A 204 -11.03 10.41 -3.74
C VAL A 204 -12.00 11.52 -4.15
N THR A 205 -12.95 11.23 -5.05
CA THR A 205 -14.04 12.17 -5.40
C THR A 205 -14.91 12.47 -4.18
N THR A 206 -15.31 11.45 -3.42
CA THR A 206 -16.11 11.61 -2.19
C THR A 206 -15.30 12.30 -1.09
N LEU A 207 -14.00 11.96 -0.93
CA LEU A 207 -13.12 12.61 0.05
C LEU A 207 -13.03 14.13 -0.17
N ARG A 208 -13.07 14.59 -1.41
CA ARG A 208 -13.05 16.02 -1.74
C ARG A 208 -14.37 16.72 -1.42
N GLN A 209 -15.48 16.03 -1.60
CA GLN A 209 -16.82 16.62 -1.40
C GLN A 209 -17.19 16.69 0.09
N GLY A 210 -16.76 15.74 0.89
CA GLY A 210 -16.98 15.65 2.34
C GLY A 210 -18.28 15.08 2.76
#